data_d90dc3edd324cd31d653a60931f48d96
#
_entry.id   d90dc3edd324cd31d653a60931f48d96
#
_cell.length_a   1.000
_cell.length_b   1.000
_cell.length_c   1.000
_cell.angle_alpha   90.00
_cell.angle_beta   90.00
_cell.angle_gamma   90.00
#
_symmetry.space_group_name_H-M   'P 1'
#
loop_
_entity.id
_entity.type
_entity.pdbx_description
1 polymer ?
#
loop_
_entity_poly.entity_id
_entity_poly.type
_entity_poly.pdbx_seq_one_letter_code
_entity_poly.pdbx_strand_id
1 'polypeptide(L)'
;MLKREKYKLSKNLTALKLRKNGFRNNMYRCNVYKDMFYFLMVIDEDNHDWSYQVVDKDNNIYAQYYDREYGINEVVEKIDKVINEVINEMVKEKILEVKKYGKYKSNRKSKHDKHSKKSGKISQSR
;
A
#
# COMPACT_ATOMS: atom_id res chain seq x y z
N MET A 1 8.85 4.26 -4.65
CA MET A 1 7.74 4.91 -3.92
C MET A 1 6.57 3.96 -3.79
N LEU A 2 5.89 4.02 -2.66
CA LEU A 2 4.71 3.20 -2.43
C LEU A 2 3.63 3.48 -3.48
N LYS A 3 3.09 2.44 -4.06
CA LYS A 3 1.96 2.56 -4.99
C LYS A 3 0.67 2.29 -4.23
N ARG A 4 0.12 3.37 -3.71
CA ARG A 4 -1.08 3.32 -2.87
C ARG A 4 -2.24 2.61 -3.57
N GLU A 5 -2.37 2.79 -4.87
CA GLU A 5 -3.45 2.20 -5.65
C GLU A 5 -3.41 0.67 -5.72
N LYS A 6 -2.34 0.05 -5.29
CA LYS A 6 -2.27 -1.42 -5.20
C LYS A 6 -2.97 -1.97 -3.97
N TYR A 7 -3.35 -1.12 -3.04
CA TYR A 7 -3.90 -1.55 -1.76
C TYR A 7 -5.22 -0.88 -1.50
N LYS A 8 -6.11 -1.60 -0.84
CA LYS A 8 -7.39 -1.06 -0.39
C LYS A 8 -7.62 -1.43 1.07
N LEU A 9 -8.52 -0.73 1.72
CA LEU A 9 -8.89 -1.08 3.09
C LEU A 9 -9.61 -2.43 3.12
N SER A 10 -9.33 -3.21 4.14
CA SER A 10 -10.03 -4.46 4.37
C SER A 10 -11.49 -4.19 4.70
N LYS A 11 -12.36 -5.12 4.31
CA LYS A 11 -13.81 -4.94 4.46
C LYS A 11 -14.27 -4.90 5.91
N ASN A 12 -13.61 -5.64 6.77
CA ASN A 12 -14.08 -5.88 8.14
C ASN A 12 -13.24 -5.15 9.18
N LEU A 13 -12.85 -3.92 8.88
CA LEU A 13 -12.12 -3.11 9.84
C LEU A 13 -13.01 -2.70 10.99
N THR A 14 -12.49 -2.80 12.20
CA THR A 14 -13.16 -2.32 13.40
C THR A 14 -12.29 -1.30 14.10
N ALA A 15 -12.91 -0.43 14.89
CA ALA A 15 -12.18 0.55 15.68
C ALA A 15 -11.18 -0.13 16.62
N LEU A 16 -11.57 -1.27 17.18
CA LEU A 16 -10.70 -2.02 18.09
C LEU A 16 -9.45 -2.53 17.37
N LYS A 17 -9.62 -3.07 16.17
CA LYS A 17 -8.50 -3.57 15.39
C LYS A 17 -7.52 -2.45 15.03
N LEU A 18 -8.04 -1.32 14.61
CA LEU A 18 -7.23 -0.16 14.29
C LEU A 18 -6.45 0.31 15.52
N ARG A 19 -7.13 0.41 16.67
CA ARG A 19 -6.48 0.85 17.89
C ARG A 19 -5.38 -0.12 18.32
N LYS A 20 -5.60 -1.42 18.19
CA LYS A 20 -4.59 -2.41 18.53
C LYS A 20 -3.35 -2.29 17.67
N ASN A 21 -3.50 -1.75 16.47
CA ASN A 21 -2.39 -1.59 15.53
C ASN A 21 -1.84 -0.17 15.49
N GLY A 22 -2.11 0.61 16.51
CA GLY A 22 -1.47 1.91 16.69
C GLY A 22 -2.23 3.10 16.11
N PHE A 23 -3.41 2.88 15.55
CA PHE A 23 -4.21 3.99 15.04
C PHE A 23 -4.89 4.75 16.17
N ARG A 24 -4.95 6.07 16.00
CA ARG A 24 -5.69 6.96 16.90
C ARG A 24 -6.44 7.96 16.03
N ASN A 25 -7.76 8.06 16.21
CA ASN A 25 -8.60 8.96 15.42
C ASN A 25 -8.44 8.72 13.91
N ASN A 26 -8.38 7.45 13.53
CA ASN A 26 -8.20 7.03 12.13
C ASN A 26 -6.88 7.47 11.51
N MET A 27 -5.89 7.77 12.34
CA MET A 27 -4.56 8.14 11.88
C MET A 27 -3.50 7.24 12.50
N TYR A 28 -2.49 6.92 11.69
CA TYR A 28 -1.33 6.15 12.14
C TYR A 28 -0.08 6.91 11.73
N ARG A 29 0.81 7.14 12.68
CA ARG A 29 2.04 7.89 12.46
C ARG A 29 3.22 7.11 13.00
N CYS A 30 4.22 6.91 12.17
CA CYS A 30 5.44 6.25 12.64
C CYS A 30 6.69 6.89 12.04
N ASN A 31 7.78 6.79 12.80
CA ASN A 31 9.07 7.27 12.37
C ASN A 31 9.59 6.40 11.22
N VAL A 32 9.98 7.02 10.11
CA VAL A 32 10.55 6.30 8.97
C VAL A 32 11.99 6.70 8.69
N TYR A 33 12.51 7.74 9.35
CA TYR A 33 13.90 8.14 9.19
C TYR A 33 14.37 9.00 10.37
N LYS A 34 15.16 8.41 11.26
CA LYS A 34 15.94 9.10 12.31
C LYS A 34 15.18 10.18 13.11
N ASP A 35 13.91 9.98 13.39
CA ASP A 35 13.06 10.97 14.04
C ASP A 35 12.99 12.31 13.30
N MET A 36 13.30 12.31 12.02
CA MET A 36 13.20 13.50 11.17
C MET A 36 11.99 13.44 10.26
N PHE A 37 11.66 12.24 9.78
CA PHE A 37 10.55 12.05 8.84
C PHE A 37 9.66 10.94 9.32
N TYR A 38 8.37 11.08 9.02
CA TYR A 38 7.32 10.20 9.52
C TYR A 38 6.36 9.82 8.41
N PHE A 39 5.85 8.61 8.50
CA PHE A 39 4.77 8.13 7.65
C PHE A 39 3.47 8.41 8.39
N LEU A 40 2.56 9.15 7.76
CA LEU A 40 1.27 9.47 8.33
C LEU A 40 0.18 8.90 7.44
N MET A 41 -0.55 7.92 7.94
CA MET A 41 -1.64 7.29 7.22
C MET A 41 -2.97 7.74 7.82
N VAL A 42 -3.92 8.07 6.96
CA VAL A 42 -5.24 8.54 7.38
C VAL A 42 -6.30 7.64 6.73
N ILE A 43 -7.28 7.23 7.51
CA ILE A 43 -8.41 6.44 7.04
C ILE A 43 -9.64 7.34 6.95
N ASP A 44 -10.26 7.32 5.78
CA ASP A 44 -11.53 8.01 5.53
C ASP A 44 -12.66 6.98 5.65
N GLU A 45 -13.34 6.98 6.78
CA GLU A 45 -14.40 6.02 7.06
C GLU A 45 -15.58 6.18 6.10
N ASP A 46 -15.91 7.41 5.75
CA ASP A 46 -17.09 7.69 4.94
C ASP A 46 -16.96 7.11 3.53
N ASN A 47 -15.77 7.15 2.97
CA ASN A 47 -15.51 6.66 1.62
C ASN A 47 -14.84 5.29 1.60
N HIS A 48 -14.58 4.72 2.77
CA HIS A 48 -13.87 3.46 2.92
C HIS A 48 -12.58 3.48 2.12
N ASP A 49 -11.78 4.52 2.32
CA ASP A 49 -10.54 4.75 1.59
C ASP A 49 -9.45 5.17 2.55
N TRP A 50 -8.24 5.29 2.05
CA TRP A 50 -7.09 5.67 2.85
C TRP A 50 -6.13 6.52 2.02
N SER A 51 -5.30 7.28 2.73
CA SER A 51 -4.24 8.05 2.10
C SER A 51 -3.04 8.08 3.03
N TYR A 52 -1.89 8.53 2.50
CA TYR A 52 -0.72 8.69 3.34
C TYR A 52 0.10 9.90 2.90
N GLN A 53 0.91 10.36 3.83
CA GLN A 53 1.88 11.42 3.59
C GLN A 53 3.18 11.08 4.28
N VAL A 54 4.30 11.56 3.71
CA VAL A 54 5.58 11.57 4.39
C VAL A 54 5.80 12.99 4.86
N VAL A 55 5.96 13.16 6.16
CA VAL A 55 5.99 14.48 6.81
C VAL A 55 7.21 14.61 7.72
N ASP A 56 7.54 15.84 8.09
CA ASP A 56 8.58 16.11 9.09
C ASP A 56 7.99 16.11 10.50
N LYS A 57 8.79 16.52 11.49
CA LYS A 57 8.38 16.55 12.89
C LYS A 57 7.14 17.42 13.13
N ASP A 58 6.99 18.46 12.35
CA ASP A 58 5.90 19.43 12.52
C ASP A 58 4.73 19.13 11.59
N ASN A 59 4.74 17.92 11.00
CA ASN A 59 3.70 17.45 10.08
C ASN A 59 3.64 18.23 8.76
N ASN A 60 4.75 18.86 8.38
CA ASN A 60 4.86 19.48 7.06
C ASN A 60 5.29 18.43 6.05
N ILE A 61 4.71 18.48 4.87
CA ILE A 61 5.01 17.50 3.80
C ILE A 61 6.49 17.58 3.43
N TYR A 62 7.14 16.40 3.38
CA TYR A 62 8.51 16.30 2.89
C TYR A 62 8.47 16.24 1.37
N ALA A 63 8.54 17.41 0.74
CA ALA A 63 8.33 17.55 -0.71
C ALA A 63 9.33 16.73 -1.54
N GLN A 64 10.57 16.62 -1.10
CA GLN A 64 11.60 15.89 -1.83
C GLN A 64 11.30 14.40 -1.98
N TYR A 65 10.52 13.85 -1.06
CA TYR A 65 10.12 12.46 -1.17
C TYR A 65 9.25 12.23 -2.41
N TYR A 66 8.44 13.21 -2.76
CA TYR A 66 7.50 13.11 -3.89
C TYR A 66 8.10 13.59 -5.20
N ASP A 67 9.11 14.44 -5.14
CA ASP A 67 9.69 15.06 -6.33
C ASP A 67 10.91 14.29 -6.80
N ARG A 68 10.67 13.40 -7.73
CA ARG A 68 11.72 12.54 -8.27
C ARG A 68 12.66 13.25 -9.24
N GLU A 69 12.41 14.52 -9.55
CA GLU A 69 13.34 15.32 -10.34
C GLU A 69 14.65 15.54 -9.62
N TYR A 70 14.62 15.54 -8.27
CA TYR A 70 15.85 15.61 -7.48
C TYR A 70 16.58 14.28 -7.43
N GLY A 71 16.04 13.27 -8.11
CA GLY A 71 16.63 11.96 -8.13
C GLY A 71 16.31 11.17 -6.87
N ILE A 72 16.72 9.91 -6.89
CA ILE A 72 16.56 9.04 -5.73
C ILE A 72 17.81 9.18 -4.90
N ASN A 73 17.67 9.64 -3.66
CA ASN A 73 18.80 9.74 -2.75
C ASN A 73 18.67 8.69 -1.66
N GLU A 74 19.71 8.54 -0.87
CA GLU A 74 19.79 7.54 0.17
C GLU A 74 18.67 7.68 1.20
N VAL A 75 18.29 8.90 1.55
CA VAL A 75 17.25 9.17 2.53
C VAL A 75 15.92 8.65 2.01
N VAL A 76 15.57 8.99 0.76
CA VAL A 76 14.32 8.56 0.13
C VAL A 76 14.26 7.04 0.03
N GLU A 77 15.38 6.39 -0.32
CA GLU A 77 15.40 4.93 -0.40
C GLU A 77 15.17 4.27 0.95
N LYS A 78 15.74 4.82 2.01
CA LYS A 78 15.55 4.29 3.35
C LYS A 78 14.10 4.48 3.81
N ILE A 79 13.51 5.63 3.50
CA ILE A 79 12.11 5.89 3.81
C ILE A 79 11.22 4.88 3.08
N ASP A 80 11.44 4.67 1.78
CA ASP A 80 10.65 3.71 1.01
C ASP A 80 10.73 2.31 1.60
N LYS A 81 11.91 1.91 2.03
CA LYS A 81 12.09 0.58 2.64
C LYS A 81 11.24 0.43 3.89
N VAL A 82 11.27 1.42 4.78
CA VAL A 82 10.50 1.37 6.01
C VAL A 82 9.00 1.40 5.72
N ILE A 83 8.57 2.23 4.78
CA ILE A 83 7.16 2.32 4.41
C ILE A 83 6.68 0.97 3.87
N ASN A 84 7.48 0.32 3.01
CA ASN A 84 7.11 -1.00 2.51
C ASN A 84 6.97 -2.02 3.63
N GLU A 85 7.83 -1.97 4.64
CA GLU A 85 7.72 -2.85 5.79
C GLU A 85 6.43 -2.58 6.58
N VAL A 86 6.09 -1.31 6.77
CA VAL A 86 4.85 -0.91 7.46
C VAL A 86 3.63 -1.41 6.69
N ILE A 87 3.60 -1.21 5.38
CA ILE A 87 2.46 -1.64 4.56
C ILE A 87 2.34 -3.16 4.56
N ASN A 88 3.45 -3.89 4.47
CA ASN A 88 3.42 -5.35 4.55
C ASN A 88 2.84 -5.83 5.87
N GLU A 89 3.17 -5.15 6.97
CA GLU A 89 2.62 -5.48 8.27
C GLU A 89 1.12 -5.21 8.32
N MET A 90 0.67 -4.11 7.71
CA MET A 90 -0.76 -3.78 7.65
C MET A 90 -1.53 -4.80 6.81
N VAL A 91 -0.93 -5.33 5.75
CA VAL A 91 -1.55 -6.41 4.97
C VAL A 91 -1.63 -7.68 5.81
N LYS A 92 -0.57 -8.00 6.52
CA LYS A 92 -0.53 -9.16 7.39
C LYS A 92 -1.60 -9.08 8.49
N GLU A 93 -1.79 -7.91 9.05
CA GLU A 93 -2.80 -7.68 10.10
C GLU A 93 -4.20 -7.44 9.53
N LYS A 94 -4.34 -7.50 8.23
CA LYS A 94 -5.62 -7.36 7.53
C LYS A 94 -6.28 -6.00 7.72
N ILE A 95 -5.47 -4.96 7.83
CA ILE A 95 -5.93 -3.58 7.76
C ILE A 95 -6.04 -3.16 6.31
N LEU A 96 -5.06 -3.57 5.49
CA LEU A 96 -5.06 -3.37 4.05
C LEU A 96 -5.11 -4.71 3.34
N GLU A 97 -5.60 -4.69 2.10
CA GLU A 97 -5.60 -5.83 1.20
C GLU A 97 -4.96 -5.43 -0.12
N VAL A 98 -4.27 -6.37 -0.74
CA VAL A 98 -3.72 -6.14 -2.08
C VAL A 98 -4.86 -6.30 -3.09
N LYS A 99 -5.02 -5.32 -3.97
CA LYS A 99 -6.01 -5.40 -5.04
C LYS A 99 -5.61 -6.47 -6.05
N LYS A 100 -6.59 -7.17 -6.57
CA LYS A 100 -6.37 -8.28 -7.50
C LYS A 100 -6.66 -7.86 -8.92
N TYR A 101 -5.71 -7.17 -9.52
CA TYR A 101 -5.92 -6.64 -10.88
C TYR A 101 -5.95 -7.70 -11.95
N GLY A 102 -5.06 -8.66 -11.86
CA GLY A 102 -4.86 -9.61 -12.97
C GLY A 102 -6.06 -10.44 -13.33
N LYS A 103 -7.05 -10.53 -12.48
CA LYS A 103 -8.21 -11.36 -12.68
C LYS A 103 -9.26 -10.76 -13.59
N TYR A 104 -9.11 -9.50 -13.91
CA TYR A 104 -10.14 -8.81 -14.71
C TYR A 104 -9.93 -8.94 -16.19
N LYS A 105 -8.77 -9.29 -16.57
CA LYS A 105 -8.39 -9.26 -17.97
C LYS A 105 -8.48 -10.58 -18.64
N SER A 106 -8.62 -11.43 -18.07
CA SER A 106 -8.48 -12.72 -18.62
C SER A 106 -9.69 -13.36 -18.96
N ASN A 107 -9.51 -12.42 -18.66
CA ASN A 107 -10.18 -13.03 -18.83
C ASN A 107 -10.27 -13.50 -19.38
N ARG A 108 -10.13 -13.38 -19.75
CA ARG A 108 -10.20 -13.83 -20.31
C ARG A 108 -9.76 -14.85 -20.44
N LYS A 109 -9.54 -14.73 -20.34
CA LYS A 109 -9.33 -15.56 -20.61
C LYS A 109 -9.05 -16.48 -20.41
N SER A 110 -9.00 -16.29 -20.42
CA SER A 110 -8.99 -17.13 -20.42
C SER A 110 -8.93 -17.87 -20.40
N LYS A 111 -8.96 -18.03 -20.47
CA LYS A 111 -9.02 -18.72 -20.65
C LYS A 111 -8.77 -19.40 -20.74
N HIS A 112 -8.63 -19.10 -20.51
CA HIS A 112 -8.34 -19.76 -20.70
C HIS A 112 -7.99 -20.23 -20.65
N ASP A 113 -7.81 -20.24 -20.86
CA ASP A 113 -7.56 -20.80 -21.05
C ASP A 113 -7.30 -21.39 -20.93
N LYS A 114 -7.11 -21.40 -20.69
CA LYS A 114 -6.76 -21.94 -20.72
C LYS A 114 -6.55 -22.39 -20.80
N HIS A 115 -6.62 -22.13 -20.81
CA HIS A 115 -6.38 -22.53 -21.04
C HIS A 115 -5.98 -22.82 -21.09
N SER A 116 -5.99 -22.86 -21.20
CA SER A 116 -5.75 -23.17 -21.53
C SER A 116 -5.27 -23.63 -21.50
N LYS A 117 -5.15 -23.66 -21.14
CA LYS A 117 -4.65 -24.03 -21.21
C LYS A 117 -4.21 -24.47 -21.29
N LYS A 118 -4.34 -24.37 -21.29
CA LYS A 118 -3.89 -24.68 -21.46
C LYS A 118 -3.52 -24.89 -21.64
N SER A 119 -3.77 -24.76 -21.79
CA SER A 119 -3.55 -24.99 -22.14
C SER A 119 -3.27 -24.86 -22.28
N GLY A 120 -3.05 -24.91 -22.32
CA GLY A 120 -2.93 -25.04 -22.81
C GLY A 120 -2.71 -24.87 -22.82
N LYS A 121 -2.60 -24.98 -22.53
CA LYS A 121 -2.41 -24.96 -22.63
C LYS A 121 -2.10 -24.81 -22.75
N ILE A 122 -1.99 -24.96 -22.99
CA ILE A 122 -1.99 -24.80 -23.32
C ILE A 122 -1.79 -24.65 -23.36
N SER A 123 -1.40 -24.58 -23.38
CA SER A 123 -1.49 -24.52 -23.61
C SER A 123 -1.40 -24.16 -23.57
N GLN A 124 -1.35 -24.09 -23.39
CA GLN A 124 -1.42 -23.87 -23.50
C GLN A 124 -1.23 -23.51 -23.42
N SER A 125 -0.83 -23.64 -23.68
CA SER A 125 -1.00 -23.54 -23.89
C SER A 125 -0.84 -23.22 -23.82
N ARG A 126 -0.50 -23.17 -23.72
CA ARG A 126 -0.65 -23.08 -23.77
C ARG A 126 -0.40 -22.85 -23.82
#